data_12ebff54402b6832d0874d3452fb45c8
#
_entry.id   12ebff54402b6832d0874d3452fb45c8
#
_cell.length_a   1.000
_cell.length_b   1.000
_cell.length_c   1.000
_cell.angle_alpha   90.00
_cell.angle_beta   90.00
_cell.angle_gamma   90.00
#
_symmetry.space_group_name_H-M   'P 1'
#
loop_
_entity.id
_entity.type
_entity.pdbx_description
1 polymer ?
#
loop_
_entity_poly.entity_id
_entity_poly.type
_entity_poly.pdbx_seq_one_letter_code
_entity_poly.pdbx_strand_id
1 'polypeptide(L)'
;NMLERTGLLRVRKQHPYDLSGGQQQRLAFAKILLYEPDIILLDEPTKGIDPFFCKKMGEWLEELKNMGKTIVIVSHDVEFCALFADKCGLIFDRNIESYTDSHSFFAGNIFFTTDTNRIMSDFFKDCVTCDEAVETIHRCLEDNR
;
A
#
# COMPACT_ATOMS: atom_id res chain seq x y z
N ASN A 1 -22.66 -4.47 3.48
CA ASN A 1 -22.95 -3.43 2.47
C ASN A 1 -21.66 -2.70 2.09
N MET A 2 -21.40 -2.53 0.77
CA MET A 2 -20.18 -1.88 0.27
C MET A 2 -20.02 -0.44 0.81
N LEU A 3 -21.10 0.31 0.91
CA LEU A 3 -21.08 1.67 1.47
C LEU A 3 -20.69 1.72 2.95
N GLU A 4 -20.99 0.69 3.72
CA GLU A 4 -20.52 0.59 5.12
C GLU A 4 -19.04 0.26 5.17
N ARG A 5 -18.59 -0.71 4.37
CA ARG A 5 -17.17 -1.09 4.28
C ARG A 5 -16.29 0.11 3.92
N THR A 6 -16.73 0.95 3.00
CA THR A 6 -15.98 2.13 2.53
C THR A 6 -16.25 3.41 3.33
N GLY A 7 -17.10 3.35 4.37
CA GLY A 7 -17.43 4.52 5.22
C GLY A 7 -18.29 5.59 4.52
N LEU A 8 -18.98 5.21 3.44
CA LEU A 8 -19.80 6.15 2.64
C LEU A 8 -21.29 6.13 2.97
N LEU A 9 -21.72 5.30 3.94
CA LEU A 9 -23.15 5.13 4.24
C LEU A 9 -23.84 6.46 4.60
N ARG A 10 -23.15 7.34 5.33
CA ARG A 10 -23.70 8.63 5.77
C ARG A 10 -23.95 9.59 4.61
N VAL A 11 -23.17 9.49 3.55
CA VAL A 11 -23.22 10.36 2.37
C VAL A 11 -23.90 9.72 1.15
N ARG A 12 -24.57 8.58 1.33
CA ARG A 12 -25.18 7.77 0.25
C ARG A 12 -26.21 8.48 -0.63
N LYS A 13 -26.77 9.60 -0.13
CA LYS A 13 -27.76 10.42 -0.85
C LYS A 13 -27.14 11.67 -1.51
N GLN A 14 -25.87 11.95 -1.26
CA GLN A 14 -25.17 13.08 -1.86
C GLN A 14 -24.78 12.75 -3.29
N HIS A 15 -24.75 13.80 -4.13
CA HIS A 15 -24.22 13.64 -5.47
C HIS A 15 -22.71 13.36 -5.42
N PRO A 16 -22.17 12.48 -6.27
CA PRO A 16 -20.72 12.16 -6.25
C PRO A 16 -19.79 13.37 -6.32
N TYR A 17 -20.18 14.44 -7.02
CA TYR A 17 -19.39 15.68 -7.10
C TYR A 17 -19.40 16.52 -5.82
N ASP A 18 -20.36 16.29 -4.91
CA ASP A 18 -20.45 16.98 -3.62
C ASP A 18 -19.63 16.28 -2.53
N LEU A 19 -19.03 15.14 -2.85
CA LEU A 19 -18.18 14.38 -1.96
C LEU A 19 -16.79 15.04 -1.85
N SER A 20 -16.16 14.95 -0.67
CA SER A 20 -14.74 15.32 -0.52
C SER A 20 -13.84 14.44 -1.40
N GLY A 21 -12.63 14.90 -1.72
CA GLY A 21 -11.67 14.13 -2.54
C GLY A 21 -11.43 12.71 -2.02
N GLY A 22 -11.22 12.55 -0.71
CA GLY A 22 -11.08 11.23 -0.10
C GLY A 22 -12.35 10.37 -0.18
N GLN A 23 -13.54 10.98 -0.08
CA GLN A 23 -14.80 10.24 -0.28
C GLN A 23 -15.00 9.83 -1.74
N GLN A 24 -14.60 10.66 -2.70
CA GLN A 24 -14.63 10.32 -4.13
C GLN A 24 -13.68 9.15 -4.42
N GLN A 25 -12.49 9.17 -3.85
CA GLN A 25 -11.51 8.07 -3.97
C GLN A 25 -12.07 6.76 -3.40
N ARG A 26 -12.67 6.81 -2.20
CA ARG A 26 -13.35 5.65 -1.59
C ARG A 26 -14.51 5.15 -2.44
N LEU A 27 -15.27 6.05 -3.07
CA LEU A 27 -16.36 5.68 -3.97
C LEU A 27 -15.84 5.01 -5.24
N ALA A 28 -14.76 5.53 -5.83
CA ALA A 28 -14.12 4.91 -6.99
C ALA A 28 -13.64 3.49 -6.65
N PHE A 29 -12.99 3.31 -5.50
CA PHE A 29 -12.54 2.01 -5.04
C PHE A 29 -13.72 1.05 -4.75
N ALA A 30 -14.80 1.54 -4.13
CA ALA A 30 -16.01 0.76 -3.91
C ALA A 30 -16.62 0.21 -5.22
N LYS A 31 -16.56 1.00 -6.30
CA LYS A 31 -17.02 0.55 -7.62
C LYS A 31 -16.16 -0.61 -8.14
N ILE A 32 -14.84 -0.52 -8.01
CA ILE A 32 -13.93 -1.60 -8.44
C ILE A 32 -14.27 -2.90 -7.71
N LEU A 33 -14.47 -2.83 -6.39
CA LEU A 33 -14.82 -4.00 -5.59
C LEU A 33 -16.16 -4.64 -5.99
N LEU A 34 -17.11 -3.83 -6.49
CA LEU A 34 -18.43 -4.32 -6.96
C LEU A 34 -18.36 -4.98 -8.33
N TYR A 35 -17.43 -4.58 -9.19
CA TYR A 35 -17.29 -5.16 -10.54
C TYR A 35 -16.51 -6.48 -10.56
N GLU A 36 -15.75 -6.77 -9.50
CA GLU A 36 -14.92 -7.99 -9.36
C GLU A 36 -14.06 -8.29 -10.60
N PRO A 37 -13.32 -7.31 -11.15
CA PRO A 37 -12.52 -7.52 -12.37
C PRO A 37 -11.39 -8.51 -12.12
N ASP A 38 -10.84 -9.10 -13.19
CA ASP A 38 -9.66 -9.97 -13.10
C ASP A 38 -8.35 -9.18 -13.04
N ILE A 39 -8.33 -7.98 -13.63
CA ILE A 39 -7.18 -7.07 -13.62
C ILE A 39 -7.63 -5.72 -13.08
N ILE A 40 -6.90 -5.21 -12.11
CA ILE A 40 -7.15 -3.94 -11.44
C ILE A 40 -5.94 -3.03 -11.65
N LEU A 41 -6.19 -1.85 -12.22
CA LEU A 41 -5.17 -0.82 -12.41
C LEU A 41 -5.51 0.37 -11.51
N LEU A 42 -4.59 0.74 -10.64
CA LEU A 42 -4.75 1.83 -9.67
C LEU A 42 -3.65 2.86 -9.88
N ASP A 43 -4.04 4.12 -10.05
CA ASP A 43 -3.15 5.25 -10.15
C ASP A 43 -3.31 6.14 -8.92
N GLU A 44 -2.24 6.25 -8.11
CA GLU A 44 -2.18 7.01 -6.86
C GLU A 44 -3.37 6.74 -5.91
N PRO A 45 -3.69 5.47 -5.61
CA PRO A 45 -4.92 5.13 -4.89
C PRO A 45 -4.96 5.63 -3.44
N THR A 46 -3.81 5.90 -2.82
CA THR A 46 -3.70 6.38 -1.42
C THR A 46 -3.79 7.89 -1.29
N LYS A 47 -3.71 8.62 -2.42
CA LYS A 47 -3.69 10.08 -2.42
C LYS A 47 -4.94 10.69 -1.80
N GLY A 48 -4.76 11.51 -0.75
CA GLY A 48 -5.86 12.21 -0.09
C GLY A 48 -6.76 11.33 0.77
N ILE A 49 -6.34 10.12 1.07
CA ILE A 49 -7.02 9.16 1.95
C ILE A 49 -6.31 9.15 3.31
N ASP A 50 -7.09 8.95 4.37
CA ASP A 50 -6.52 8.82 5.71
C ASP A 50 -5.80 7.46 5.90
N PRO A 51 -4.79 7.40 6.79
CA PRO A 51 -3.97 6.20 6.98
C PRO A 51 -4.78 4.95 7.37
N PHE A 52 -5.87 5.12 8.12
CA PHE A 52 -6.71 4.01 8.53
C PHE A 52 -7.42 3.37 7.32
N PHE A 53 -7.90 4.21 6.40
CA PHE A 53 -8.53 3.70 5.19
C PHE A 53 -7.49 3.15 4.20
N CYS A 54 -6.27 3.74 4.13
CA CYS A 54 -5.16 3.19 3.33
C CYS A 54 -4.86 1.74 3.74
N LYS A 55 -4.74 1.47 5.04
CA LYS A 55 -4.52 0.11 5.56
C LYS A 55 -5.65 -0.83 5.16
N LYS A 56 -6.90 -0.43 5.35
CA LYS A 56 -8.06 -1.23 4.92
C LYS A 56 -8.08 -1.51 3.43
N MET A 57 -7.71 -0.52 2.62
CA MET A 57 -7.63 -0.69 1.17
C MET A 57 -6.56 -1.73 0.82
N GLY A 58 -5.40 -1.69 1.45
CA GLY A 58 -4.35 -2.69 1.28
C GLY A 58 -4.84 -4.10 1.63
N GLU A 59 -5.50 -4.27 2.78
CA GLU A 59 -6.11 -5.54 3.20
C GLU A 59 -7.10 -6.08 2.14
N TRP A 60 -7.94 -5.22 1.56
CA TRP A 60 -8.88 -5.64 0.50
C TRP A 60 -8.18 -5.98 -0.81
N LEU A 61 -7.09 -5.30 -1.14
CA LEU A 61 -6.27 -5.66 -2.31
C LEU A 61 -5.61 -7.02 -2.11
N GLU A 62 -5.15 -7.34 -0.90
CA GLU A 62 -4.65 -8.69 -0.58
C GLU A 62 -5.74 -9.75 -0.67
N GLU A 63 -6.97 -9.48 -0.18
CA GLU A 63 -8.11 -10.39 -0.37
C GLU A 63 -8.34 -10.68 -1.85
N LEU A 64 -8.36 -9.65 -2.71
CA LEU A 64 -8.55 -9.79 -4.15
C LEU A 64 -7.40 -10.58 -4.81
N LYS A 65 -6.16 -10.32 -4.41
CA LYS A 65 -4.99 -11.08 -4.86
C LYS A 65 -5.13 -12.57 -4.51
N ASN A 66 -5.54 -12.87 -3.28
CA ASN A 66 -5.77 -14.25 -2.83
C ASN A 66 -6.92 -14.95 -3.58
N MET A 67 -7.85 -14.18 -4.16
CA MET A 67 -8.87 -14.68 -5.10
C MET A 67 -8.35 -14.86 -6.53
N GLY A 68 -7.05 -14.64 -6.78
CA GLY A 68 -6.42 -14.79 -8.09
C GLY A 68 -6.51 -13.56 -8.99
N LYS A 69 -6.87 -12.38 -8.45
CA LYS A 69 -6.90 -11.14 -9.22
C LYS A 69 -5.49 -10.58 -9.41
N THR A 70 -5.24 -9.95 -10.55
CA THR A 70 -4.00 -9.25 -10.83
C THR A 70 -4.17 -7.75 -10.53
N ILE A 71 -3.25 -7.19 -9.73
CA ILE A 71 -3.33 -5.80 -9.30
C ILE A 71 -2.05 -5.09 -9.71
N VAL A 72 -2.18 -3.96 -10.39
CA VAL A 72 -1.08 -3.08 -10.76
C VAL A 72 -1.34 -1.71 -10.14
N ILE A 73 -0.38 -1.21 -9.37
CA ILE A 73 -0.48 0.07 -8.68
C ILE A 73 0.67 0.96 -9.14
N VAL A 74 0.34 2.20 -9.51
CA VAL A 74 1.31 3.28 -9.66
C VAL A 74 1.15 4.18 -8.44
N SER A 75 2.21 4.36 -7.66
CA SER A 75 2.17 5.18 -6.45
C SER A 75 3.55 5.72 -6.09
N HIS A 76 3.56 6.85 -5.40
CA HIS A 76 4.74 7.38 -4.71
C HIS A 76 4.68 7.10 -3.19
N ASP A 77 3.65 6.41 -2.73
CA ASP A 77 3.50 5.99 -1.33
C ASP A 77 4.34 4.71 -1.09
N VAL A 78 5.58 4.96 -0.70
CA VAL A 78 6.60 3.91 -0.49
C VAL A 78 6.17 2.95 0.61
N GLU A 79 5.61 3.47 1.71
CA GLU A 79 5.16 2.66 2.86
C GLU A 79 4.02 1.72 2.46
N PHE A 80 3.06 2.23 1.69
CA PHE A 80 1.96 1.41 1.18
C PHE A 80 2.47 0.29 0.26
N CYS A 81 3.38 0.64 -0.67
CA CYS A 81 3.97 -0.35 -1.56
C CYS A 81 4.81 -1.40 -0.83
N ALA A 82 5.57 -0.99 0.18
CA ALA A 82 6.37 -1.91 0.99
C ALA A 82 5.51 -2.91 1.77
N LEU A 83 4.34 -2.47 2.26
CA LEU A 83 3.44 -3.32 3.04
C LEU A 83 2.62 -4.29 2.18
N PHE A 84 2.20 -3.90 0.97
CA PHE A 84 1.14 -4.62 0.25
C PHE A 84 1.55 -5.13 -1.15
N ALA A 85 2.69 -4.67 -1.70
CA ALA A 85 3.12 -5.14 -3.01
C ALA A 85 3.98 -6.42 -2.92
N ASP A 86 3.74 -7.38 -3.81
CA ASP A 86 4.62 -8.55 -3.96
C ASP A 86 5.90 -8.17 -4.70
N LYS A 87 5.77 -7.32 -5.71
CA LYS A 87 6.87 -6.86 -6.57
C LYS A 87 6.78 -5.37 -6.81
N CYS A 88 7.92 -4.72 -6.83
CA CYS A 88 8.05 -3.30 -7.14
C CYS A 88 8.97 -3.07 -8.33
N GLY A 89 8.68 -2.01 -9.07
CA GLY A 89 9.51 -1.57 -10.19
C GLY A 89 9.65 -0.06 -10.21
N LEU A 90 10.84 0.42 -10.50
CA LEU A 90 11.13 1.83 -10.69
C LEU A 90 11.05 2.16 -12.17
N ILE A 91 10.19 3.13 -12.51
CA ILE A 91 10.13 3.70 -13.85
C ILE A 91 10.90 5.03 -13.84
N PHE A 92 11.94 5.10 -14.66
CA PHE A 92 12.74 6.30 -14.87
C PHE A 92 13.04 6.47 -16.36
N ASP A 93 12.93 7.68 -16.87
CA ASP A 93 13.14 8.02 -18.29
C ASP A 93 12.44 7.04 -19.27
N ARG A 94 11.18 6.70 -18.99
CA ARG A 94 10.31 5.77 -19.76
C ARG A 94 10.78 4.31 -19.79
N ASN A 95 11.77 3.95 -18.98
CA ASN A 95 12.28 2.58 -18.84
C ASN A 95 11.97 2.04 -17.45
N ILE A 96 11.89 0.73 -17.34
CA ILE A 96 11.86 0.04 -16.04
C ILE A 96 13.32 -0.24 -15.66
N GLU A 97 13.85 0.56 -14.72
CA GLU A 97 15.25 0.48 -14.30
C GLU A 97 15.51 -0.67 -13.33
N SER A 98 14.50 -1.02 -12.53
CA SER A 98 14.57 -2.15 -11.62
C SER A 98 13.19 -2.80 -11.48
N TYR A 99 13.16 -4.12 -11.31
CA TYR A 99 11.95 -4.88 -11.03
C TYR A 99 12.29 -6.12 -10.23
N THR A 100 11.88 -6.16 -8.97
CA THR A 100 12.17 -7.25 -8.06
C THR A 100 11.04 -7.41 -7.03
N ASP A 101 11.18 -8.36 -6.11
CA ASP A 101 10.28 -8.44 -4.96
C ASP A 101 10.33 -7.15 -4.12
N SER A 102 9.23 -6.85 -3.45
CA SER A 102 9.05 -5.58 -2.73
C SER A 102 10.13 -5.37 -1.67
N HIS A 103 10.41 -6.40 -0.87
CA HIS A 103 11.38 -6.30 0.22
C HIS A 103 12.79 -6.00 -0.31
N SER A 104 13.28 -6.76 -1.29
CA SER A 104 14.60 -6.51 -1.92
C SER A 104 14.66 -5.16 -2.62
N PHE A 105 13.54 -4.69 -3.20
CA PHE A 105 13.47 -3.39 -3.84
C PHE A 105 13.73 -2.26 -2.83
N PHE A 106 13.05 -2.26 -1.69
CA PHE A 106 13.16 -1.20 -0.69
C PHE A 106 14.40 -1.33 0.18
N ALA A 107 14.86 -2.52 0.50
CA ALA A 107 16.11 -2.75 1.25
C ALA A 107 17.35 -2.34 0.44
N GLY A 108 17.34 -2.56 -0.88
CA GLY A 108 18.46 -2.28 -1.77
C GLY A 108 18.50 -0.86 -2.35
N ASN A 109 17.46 -0.05 -2.15
CA ASN A 109 17.35 1.25 -2.80
C ASN A 109 17.60 2.39 -1.80
N ILE A 110 18.57 3.26 -2.11
CA ILE A 110 18.93 4.38 -1.22
C ILE A 110 17.96 5.56 -1.37
N PHE A 111 17.40 5.77 -2.55
CA PHE A 111 16.54 6.91 -2.84
C PHE A 111 15.06 6.62 -2.61
N PHE A 112 14.62 5.43 -3.00
CA PHE A 112 13.23 4.99 -2.90
C PHE A 112 13.14 3.85 -1.88
N THR A 113 13.19 4.21 -0.61
CA THR A 113 13.09 3.27 0.50
C THR A 113 12.19 3.81 1.59
N THR A 114 11.70 2.95 2.45
CA THR A 114 10.85 3.32 3.59
C THR A 114 11.61 4.14 4.63
N ASP A 115 10.90 4.93 5.40
CA ASP A 115 11.50 5.66 6.52
C ASP A 115 12.07 4.70 7.56
N THR A 116 11.43 3.54 7.76
CA THR A 116 11.93 2.46 8.62
C THR A 116 13.29 1.97 8.15
N ASN A 117 13.44 1.62 6.89
CA ASN A 117 14.72 1.15 6.35
C ASN A 117 15.80 2.22 6.46
N ARG A 118 15.46 3.49 6.19
CA ARG A 118 16.39 4.63 6.30
C ARG A 118 16.92 4.81 7.71
N ILE A 119 16.08 4.61 8.75
CA ILE A 119 16.47 4.73 10.16
C ILE A 119 17.24 3.50 10.64
N MET A 120 16.80 2.31 10.22
CA MET A 120 17.32 1.05 10.74
C MET A 120 18.57 0.55 10.02
N SER A 121 18.83 0.97 8.79
CA SER A 121 19.91 0.46 7.93
C SER A 121 21.31 0.54 8.54
N ASP A 122 21.57 1.50 9.43
CA ASP A 122 22.85 1.63 10.13
C ASP A 122 23.05 0.57 11.22
N PHE A 123 21.98 -0.02 11.73
CA PHE A 123 21.98 -1.00 12.82
C PHE A 123 21.57 -2.38 12.37
N PHE A 124 20.54 -2.47 11.56
CA PHE A 124 19.93 -3.71 11.08
C PHE A 124 19.67 -3.59 9.57
N LYS A 125 20.39 -4.40 8.81
CA LYS A 125 20.13 -4.52 7.38
C LYS A 125 18.81 -5.25 7.17
N ASP A 126 18.09 -4.85 6.13
CA ASP A 126 16.87 -5.52 5.67
C ASP A 126 15.61 -5.32 6.51
N CYS A 127 15.54 -4.29 7.37
CA CYS A 127 14.29 -3.86 8.00
C CYS A 127 13.59 -2.85 7.10
N VAL A 128 12.54 -3.27 6.40
CA VAL A 128 11.80 -2.42 5.45
C VAL A 128 10.52 -1.87 6.07
N THR A 129 9.85 -2.65 6.91
CA THR A 129 8.58 -2.25 7.54
C THR A 129 8.73 -1.99 9.04
N CYS A 130 7.80 -1.21 9.61
CA CYS A 130 7.78 -0.97 11.05
C CYS A 130 7.62 -2.27 11.86
N ASP A 131 6.84 -3.22 11.38
CA ASP A 131 6.63 -4.49 12.06
C ASP A 131 7.93 -5.30 12.12
N GLU A 132 8.68 -5.37 11.02
CA GLU A 132 10.02 -6.01 10.98
C GLU A 132 11.00 -5.35 11.95
N ALA A 133 10.99 -4.01 12.04
CA ALA A 133 11.85 -3.27 12.97
C ALA A 133 11.50 -3.61 14.42
N VAL A 134 10.22 -3.63 14.78
CA VAL A 134 9.75 -3.99 16.13
C VAL A 134 10.16 -5.42 16.49
N GLU A 135 9.93 -6.39 15.60
CA GLU A 135 10.32 -7.78 15.81
C GLU A 135 11.84 -7.93 16.00
N THR A 136 12.62 -7.23 15.18
CA THR A 136 14.09 -7.28 15.25
C THR A 136 14.61 -6.71 16.57
N ILE A 137 14.07 -5.57 17.02
CA ILE A 137 14.42 -4.97 18.30
C ILE A 137 14.04 -5.90 19.47
N HIS A 138 12.85 -6.50 19.45
CA HIS A 138 12.41 -7.44 20.49
C HIS A 138 13.36 -8.62 20.58
N ARG A 139 13.75 -9.23 19.45
CA ARG A 139 14.70 -10.34 19.40
C ARG A 139 16.05 -9.95 20.00
N CYS A 140 16.58 -8.78 19.65
CA CYS A 140 17.85 -8.31 20.22
C CYS A 140 17.79 -8.05 21.73
N LEU A 141 16.64 -7.65 22.27
CA LEU A 141 16.45 -7.45 23.72
C LEU A 141 16.31 -8.77 24.49
N GLU A 142 15.80 -9.80 23.86
CA GLU A 142 15.70 -11.14 24.45
C GLU A 142 17.05 -11.86 24.47
N ASP A 143 17.84 -11.74 23.40
CA ASP A 143 19.18 -12.35 23.27
C ASP A 143 20.22 -11.73 24.25
N ASN A 144 19.97 -10.52 24.76
CA ASN A 144 20.81 -9.81 25.73
C ASN A 144 20.38 -10.01 27.20
N ARG A 145 19.48 -10.93 27.49
CA ARG A 145 19.07 -11.34 28.85
C ARG A 145 19.61 -12.70 29.21
#